data_981ad827222f8c0cdf0f8c6a53ae63fa
#
_entry.id   981ad827222f8c0cdf0f8c6a53ae63fa
#
_cell.length_a   1.000
_cell.length_b   1.000
_cell.length_c   1.000
_cell.angle_alpha   90.00
_cell.angle_beta   90.00
_cell.angle_gamma   90.00
#
_symmetry.space_group_name_H-M   'P 1'
#
loop_
_entity.id
_entity.type
_entity.pdbx_description
1 polymer ?
#
loop_
_entity_poly.entity_id
_entity_poly.type
_entity_poly.pdbx_seq_one_letter_code
_entity_poly.pdbx_strand_id
1 'polypeptide(L)'
;MNSELHQLAKTADLGSEARRLLRLRFGFTCVQRVRHLLESPEALEGLDTLGAFLEGKINSAALALAEQRMAVVAGSHPGSRSIDGTAHAAVSATYAVFQAVAGRALQAAEYAAYATVYAYGAYAITDPEAFAEEFAWQVSALEALLREEHPLPARAG
;
A
#
# COMPACT_ATOMS: atom_id res chain seq x y z
N MET A 1 2.84 -13.03 5.82
CA MET A 1 3.88 -12.22 5.14
C MET A 1 4.08 -12.70 3.71
N ASN A 2 4.17 -11.77 2.77
CA ASN A 2 4.40 -12.11 1.37
C ASN A 2 5.89 -12.34 1.12
N SER A 3 6.34 -13.60 1.24
CA SER A 3 7.76 -13.96 1.17
C SER A 3 8.40 -13.65 -0.18
N GLU A 4 7.67 -13.90 -1.28
CA GLU A 4 8.16 -13.58 -2.63
C GLU A 4 8.36 -12.08 -2.81
N LEU A 5 7.42 -11.27 -2.30
CA LEU A 5 7.52 -9.82 -2.36
C LEU A 5 8.74 -9.32 -1.58
N HIS A 6 8.95 -9.84 -0.38
CA HIS A 6 10.11 -9.47 0.44
C HIS A 6 11.42 -9.84 -0.25
N GLN A 7 11.48 -10.99 -0.89
CA GLN A 7 12.67 -11.42 -1.63
C GLN A 7 12.93 -10.50 -2.84
N LEU A 8 11.89 -10.19 -3.60
CA LEU A 8 11.99 -9.27 -4.73
C LEU A 8 12.45 -7.87 -4.28
N ALA A 9 11.86 -7.37 -3.20
CA ALA A 9 12.23 -6.07 -2.63
C ALA A 9 13.69 -6.02 -2.21
N LYS A 10 14.18 -7.10 -1.61
CA LYS A 10 15.59 -7.22 -1.20
C LYS A 10 16.51 -7.21 -2.42
N THR A 11 16.19 -8.01 -3.43
CA THR A 11 16.97 -8.09 -4.68
C THR A 11 17.01 -6.74 -5.39
N ALA A 12 15.90 -6.00 -5.37
CA ALA A 12 15.79 -4.68 -6.00
C ALA A 12 16.34 -3.54 -5.13
N ASP A 13 16.82 -3.83 -3.93
CA ASP A 13 17.29 -2.83 -2.96
C ASP A 13 16.24 -1.75 -2.67
N LEU A 14 15.00 -2.19 -2.49
CA LEU A 14 13.85 -1.30 -2.32
C LEU A 14 13.99 -0.38 -1.11
N GLY A 15 14.71 -0.80 -0.09
CA GLY A 15 14.92 -0.02 1.14
C GLY A 15 15.92 1.13 1.01
N SER A 16 16.67 1.22 -0.10
CA SER A 16 17.67 2.26 -0.26
C SER A 16 17.06 3.65 -0.46
N GLU A 17 17.82 4.70 -0.15
CA GLU A 17 17.39 6.09 -0.37
C GLU A 17 17.03 6.36 -1.84
N ALA A 18 17.81 5.80 -2.75
CA ALA A 18 17.60 5.98 -4.18
C ALA A 18 16.25 5.41 -4.65
N ARG A 19 15.64 4.51 -3.87
CA ARG A 19 14.37 3.86 -4.20
C ARG A 19 13.16 4.48 -3.52
N ARG A 20 13.31 5.65 -2.88
CA ARG A 20 12.20 6.29 -2.17
C ARG A 20 10.96 6.50 -3.07
N LEU A 21 11.16 7.01 -4.27
CA LEU A 21 10.05 7.26 -5.20
C LEU A 21 9.37 5.95 -5.59
N LEU A 22 10.16 4.90 -5.83
CA LEU A 22 9.62 3.57 -6.13
C LEU A 22 8.79 3.02 -4.97
N ARG A 23 9.28 3.17 -3.73
CA ARG A 23 8.48 2.77 -2.55
C ARG A 23 7.15 3.49 -2.48
N LEU A 24 7.15 4.81 -2.72
CA LEU A 24 5.92 5.60 -2.71
C LEU A 24 4.95 5.15 -3.80
N ARG A 25 5.46 4.90 -4.99
CA ARG A 25 4.64 4.40 -6.11
C ARG A 25 4.06 3.03 -5.83
N PHE A 26 4.88 2.13 -5.31
CA PHE A 26 4.43 0.77 -5.03
C PHE A 26 3.39 0.76 -3.90
N GLY A 27 3.64 1.48 -2.81
CA GLY A 27 2.68 1.61 -1.73
C GLY A 27 1.34 2.18 -2.21
N PHE A 28 1.39 3.23 -3.01
CA PHE A 28 0.20 3.84 -3.62
C PHE A 28 -0.57 2.81 -4.46
N THR A 29 0.14 2.08 -5.31
CA THR A 29 -0.46 1.07 -6.19
C THR A 29 -1.18 -0.01 -5.40
N CYS A 30 -0.56 -0.50 -4.31
CA CYS A 30 -1.19 -1.50 -3.45
C CYS A 30 -2.44 -0.96 -2.75
N VAL A 31 -2.37 0.26 -2.23
CA VAL A 31 -3.47 0.83 -1.45
C VAL A 31 -4.64 1.25 -2.33
N GLN A 32 -4.40 1.65 -3.58
CA GLN A 32 -5.48 1.96 -4.52
C GLN A 32 -6.44 0.77 -4.69
N ARG A 33 -5.95 -0.46 -4.59
CA ARG A 33 -6.80 -1.65 -4.70
C ARG A 33 -7.83 -1.76 -3.59
N VAL A 34 -7.56 -1.14 -2.44
CA VAL A 34 -8.44 -1.20 -1.27
C VAL A 34 -9.08 0.15 -0.94
N ARG A 35 -8.96 1.12 -1.85
CA ARG A 35 -9.56 2.45 -1.70
C ARG A 35 -11.05 2.36 -1.32
N HIS A 36 -11.78 1.45 -1.94
CA HIS A 36 -13.21 1.25 -1.71
C HIS A 36 -13.55 0.78 -0.29
N LEU A 37 -12.56 0.32 0.47
CA LEU A 37 -12.74 -0.12 1.86
C LEU A 37 -12.50 1.02 2.86
N LEU A 38 -11.98 2.16 2.42
CA LEU A 38 -11.72 3.30 3.29
C LEU A 38 -13.03 3.97 3.69
N GLU A 39 -13.23 4.13 4.98
CA GLU A 39 -14.41 4.79 5.55
C GLU A 39 -14.11 6.21 6.01
N SER A 40 -12.84 6.50 6.35
CA SER A 40 -12.44 7.81 6.84
C SER A 40 -12.19 8.78 5.69
N PRO A 41 -12.86 9.96 5.65
CA PRO A 41 -12.55 10.99 4.65
C PRO A 41 -11.10 11.46 4.72
N GLU A 42 -10.50 11.48 5.90
CA GLU A 42 -9.11 11.88 6.09
C GLU A 42 -8.15 10.86 5.47
N ALA A 43 -8.49 9.56 5.54
CA ALA A 43 -7.68 8.52 4.91
C ALA A 43 -7.77 8.61 3.38
N LEU A 44 -8.95 8.87 2.83
CA LEU A 44 -9.12 9.13 1.40
C LEU A 44 -8.30 10.33 0.96
N GLU A 45 -8.34 11.41 1.73
CA GLU A 45 -7.55 12.61 1.46
C GLU A 45 -6.04 12.30 1.50
N GLY A 46 -5.59 11.51 2.46
CA GLY A 46 -4.19 11.08 2.56
C GLY A 46 -3.73 10.31 1.34
N LEU A 47 -4.55 9.38 0.85
CA LEU A 47 -4.25 8.62 -0.35
C LEU A 47 -4.22 9.52 -1.59
N ASP A 48 -5.19 10.42 -1.73
CA ASP A 48 -5.24 11.38 -2.84
C ASP A 48 -4.03 12.33 -2.82
N THR A 49 -3.58 12.73 -1.63
CA THR A 49 -2.39 13.57 -1.47
C THR A 49 -1.14 12.83 -1.96
N LEU A 50 -1.00 11.55 -1.63
CA LEU A 50 0.11 10.73 -2.15
C LEU A 50 0.05 10.66 -3.69
N GLY A 51 -1.13 10.43 -4.25
CA GLY A 51 -1.31 10.42 -5.70
C GLY A 51 -0.90 11.75 -6.34
N ALA A 52 -1.30 12.87 -5.74
CA ALA A 52 -0.94 14.21 -6.22
C ALA A 52 0.58 14.44 -6.16
N PHE A 53 1.23 13.97 -5.11
CA PHE A 53 2.69 14.04 -5.01
C PHE A 53 3.35 13.25 -6.15
N LEU A 54 2.89 12.05 -6.41
CA LEU A 54 3.43 11.20 -7.48
C LEU A 54 3.23 11.79 -8.87
N GLU A 55 2.19 12.61 -9.04
CA GLU A 55 1.93 13.34 -10.30
C GLU A 55 2.69 14.67 -10.38
N GLY A 56 3.47 15.02 -9.36
CA GLY A 56 4.23 16.26 -9.34
C GLY A 56 3.40 17.51 -9.02
N LYS A 57 2.17 17.34 -8.51
CA LYS A 57 1.25 18.47 -8.23
C LYS A 57 1.48 19.13 -6.88
N ILE A 58 2.13 18.43 -5.95
CA ILE A 58 2.46 18.97 -4.63
C ILE A 58 3.92 18.63 -4.30
N ASN A 59 4.48 19.32 -3.32
CA ASN A 59 5.88 19.14 -2.92
C ASN A 59 6.02 18.18 -1.73
N SER A 60 7.28 17.88 -1.37
CA SER A 60 7.60 16.98 -0.27
C SER A 60 7.10 17.49 1.09
N ALA A 61 7.04 18.81 1.30
CA ALA A 61 6.53 19.39 2.54
C ALA A 61 5.05 19.09 2.72
N ALA A 62 4.25 19.14 1.64
CA ALA A 62 2.83 18.80 1.67
C ALA A 62 2.64 17.30 1.96
N LEU A 63 3.49 16.44 1.40
CA LEU A 63 3.45 15.02 1.68
C LEU A 63 3.81 14.72 3.14
N ALA A 64 4.82 15.39 3.69
CA ALA A 64 5.23 15.23 5.08
C ALA A 64 4.10 15.63 6.04
N LEU A 65 3.35 16.69 5.70
CA LEU A 65 2.18 17.09 6.49
C LEU A 65 1.07 16.05 6.44
N ALA A 66 0.84 15.45 5.26
CA ALA A 66 -0.11 14.34 5.11
C ALA A 66 0.29 13.13 5.96
N GLU A 67 1.58 12.81 6.03
CA GLU A 67 2.09 11.74 6.88
C GLU A 67 1.77 12.00 8.36
N GLN A 68 1.99 13.21 8.83
CA GLN A 68 1.66 13.59 10.22
C GLN A 68 0.17 13.44 10.51
N ARG A 69 -0.68 13.87 9.59
CA ARG A 69 -2.14 13.74 9.72
C ARG A 69 -2.55 12.27 9.74
N MET A 70 -1.96 11.45 8.87
CA MET A 70 -2.29 10.03 8.82
C MET A 70 -1.83 9.28 10.07
N ALA A 71 -0.74 9.69 10.69
CA ALA A 71 -0.31 9.11 11.96
C ALA A 71 -1.39 9.28 13.04
N VAL A 72 -2.01 10.46 13.09
CA VAL A 72 -3.11 10.75 14.03
C VAL A 72 -4.35 9.95 13.68
N VAL A 73 -4.73 9.93 12.40
CA VAL A 73 -5.93 9.21 11.91
C VAL A 73 -5.81 7.72 12.20
N ALA A 74 -4.68 7.10 11.87
CA ALA A 74 -4.45 5.69 12.10
C ALA A 74 -4.48 5.36 13.60
N GLY A 75 -3.85 6.20 14.43
CA GLY A 75 -3.80 5.98 15.88
C GLY A 75 -5.13 6.19 16.59
N SER A 76 -6.06 6.95 16.00
CA SER A 76 -7.37 7.24 16.58
C SER A 76 -8.53 6.50 15.90
N HIS A 77 -8.25 5.64 14.94
CA HIS A 77 -9.29 4.88 14.26
C HIS A 77 -10.05 4.03 15.28
N PRO A 78 -11.39 4.13 15.34
CA PRO A 78 -12.16 3.30 16.27
C PRO A 78 -11.93 1.82 15.92
N GLY A 79 -11.71 1.01 16.95
CA GLY A 79 -11.56 -0.44 16.77
C GLY A 79 -12.78 -1.06 16.10
N SER A 80 -12.59 -2.24 15.53
CA SER A 80 -13.68 -2.97 14.89
C SER A 80 -14.77 -3.36 15.90
N ARG A 81 -16.03 -3.06 15.55
CA ARG A 81 -17.21 -3.52 16.27
C ARG A 81 -17.99 -4.54 15.46
N SER A 82 -17.52 -4.84 14.26
CA SER A 82 -18.19 -5.73 13.33
C SER A 82 -17.72 -7.16 13.52
N ILE A 83 -18.64 -8.11 13.51
CA ILE A 83 -18.34 -9.54 13.53
C ILE A 83 -18.13 -10.10 12.13
N ASP A 84 -18.48 -9.36 11.10
CA ASP A 84 -18.34 -9.83 9.70
C ASP A 84 -16.99 -9.47 9.05
N GLY A 85 -16.13 -8.74 9.76
CA GLY A 85 -14.82 -8.35 9.25
C GLY A 85 -14.76 -7.02 8.51
N THR A 86 -15.91 -6.38 8.22
CA THR A 86 -15.98 -5.13 7.46
C THR A 86 -15.18 -4.00 8.13
N ALA A 87 -15.35 -3.85 9.45
CA ALA A 87 -14.62 -2.80 10.18
C ALA A 87 -13.12 -3.13 10.27
N HIS A 88 -12.74 -4.41 10.33
CA HIS A 88 -11.34 -4.82 10.26
C HIS A 88 -10.74 -4.47 8.91
N ALA A 89 -11.48 -4.64 7.83
CA ALA A 89 -11.03 -4.25 6.49
C ALA A 89 -10.79 -2.74 6.42
N ALA A 90 -11.71 -1.93 6.95
CA ALA A 90 -11.55 -0.47 6.98
C ALA A 90 -10.35 -0.02 7.81
N VAL A 91 -10.14 -0.63 8.98
CA VAL A 91 -8.97 -0.34 9.83
C VAL A 91 -7.68 -0.69 9.10
N SER A 92 -7.60 -1.89 8.53
CA SER A 92 -6.40 -2.33 7.78
C SER A 92 -6.14 -1.42 6.58
N ALA A 93 -7.17 -1.03 5.84
CA ALA A 93 -7.03 -0.11 4.71
C ALA A 93 -6.51 1.26 5.17
N THR A 94 -6.97 1.76 6.31
CA THR A 94 -6.50 3.04 6.88
C THR A 94 -5.02 2.96 7.26
N TYR A 95 -4.59 1.88 7.91
CA TYR A 95 -3.17 1.67 8.20
C TYR A 95 -2.34 1.53 6.94
N ALA A 96 -2.89 0.92 5.89
CA ALA A 96 -2.20 0.80 4.60
C ALA A 96 -1.91 2.20 4.02
N VAL A 97 -2.88 3.12 4.08
CA VAL A 97 -2.67 4.51 3.63
C VAL A 97 -1.55 5.18 4.42
N PHE A 98 -1.58 5.06 5.74
CA PHE A 98 -0.54 5.65 6.59
C PHE A 98 0.84 5.14 6.20
N GLN A 99 1.00 3.83 6.06
CA GLN A 99 2.28 3.24 5.69
C GLN A 99 2.73 3.68 4.29
N ALA A 100 1.80 3.76 3.35
CA ALA A 100 2.11 4.19 1.98
C ALA A 100 2.61 5.65 1.94
N VAL A 101 1.92 6.55 2.63
CA VAL A 101 2.30 7.98 2.70
C VAL A 101 3.66 8.14 3.38
N ALA A 102 3.96 7.31 4.37
CA ALA A 102 5.25 7.30 5.06
C ALA A 102 6.38 6.66 4.26
N GLY A 103 6.10 6.08 3.10
CA GLY A 103 7.11 5.42 2.27
C GLY A 103 7.49 4.02 2.73
N ARG A 104 6.70 3.42 3.59
CA ARG A 104 6.91 2.06 4.08
C ARG A 104 6.11 1.08 3.21
N ALA A 105 6.64 0.80 2.03
CA ALA A 105 5.91 0.09 0.97
C ALA A 105 5.53 -1.34 1.32
N LEU A 106 6.42 -2.09 1.96
CA LEU A 106 6.12 -3.49 2.31
C LEU A 106 5.04 -3.57 3.38
N GLN A 107 5.06 -2.67 4.35
CA GLN A 107 4.03 -2.58 5.37
C GLN A 107 2.69 -2.15 4.76
N ALA A 108 2.73 -1.20 3.82
CA ALA A 108 1.52 -0.79 3.09
C ALA A 108 0.91 -1.98 2.34
N ALA A 109 1.74 -2.75 1.64
CA ALA A 109 1.30 -3.95 0.92
C ALA A 109 0.68 -4.98 1.87
N GLU A 110 1.29 -5.22 3.03
CA GLU A 110 0.78 -6.18 4.00
C GLU A 110 -0.60 -5.77 4.54
N TYR A 111 -0.76 -4.50 4.96
CA TYR A 111 -2.06 -4.02 5.42
C TYR A 111 -3.10 -4.03 4.31
N ALA A 112 -2.72 -3.71 3.07
CA ALA A 112 -3.65 -3.79 1.93
C ALA A 112 -4.12 -5.23 1.69
N ALA A 113 -3.22 -6.21 1.82
CA ALA A 113 -3.57 -7.62 1.71
C ALA A 113 -4.53 -8.05 2.84
N TYR A 114 -4.25 -7.64 4.09
CA TYR A 114 -5.17 -7.90 5.19
C TYR A 114 -6.54 -7.29 4.95
N ALA A 115 -6.59 -6.05 4.45
CA ALA A 115 -7.86 -5.40 4.14
C ALA A 115 -8.66 -6.18 3.11
N THR A 116 -8.01 -6.66 2.06
CA THR A 116 -8.63 -7.47 1.01
C THR A 116 -9.21 -8.76 1.59
N VAL A 117 -8.42 -9.47 2.41
CA VAL A 117 -8.85 -10.76 2.99
C VAL A 117 -9.95 -10.55 4.02
N TYR A 118 -9.85 -9.54 4.88
CA TYR A 118 -10.92 -9.21 5.84
C TYR A 118 -12.23 -8.89 5.14
N ALA A 119 -12.19 -8.30 3.94
CA ALA A 119 -13.39 -7.98 3.18
C ALA A 119 -14.16 -9.23 2.74
N TYR A 120 -13.49 -10.38 2.62
CA TYR A 120 -14.16 -11.66 2.37
C TYR A 120 -14.79 -12.23 3.64
N GLY A 121 -14.21 -11.97 4.81
CA GLY A 121 -14.70 -12.44 6.10
C GLY A 121 -13.53 -12.60 7.08
N ALA A 122 -13.79 -12.33 8.37
CA ALA A 122 -12.76 -12.37 9.40
C ALA A 122 -12.09 -13.74 9.54
N TYR A 123 -12.80 -14.83 9.22
CA TYR A 123 -12.26 -16.18 9.28
C TYR A 123 -11.14 -16.43 8.25
N ALA A 124 -11.16 -15.71 7.14
CA ALA A 124 -10.24 -15.95 6.02
C ALA A 124 -8.79 -15.58 6.35
N ILE A 125 -8.54 -14.72 7.35
CA ILE A 125 -7.20 -14.30 7.71
C ILE A 125 -6.35 -15.42 8.32
N THR A 126 -6.97 -16.49 8.79
CA THR A 126 -6.25 -17.65 9.32
C THR A 126 -5.89 -18.66 8.25
N ASP A 127 -6.37 -18.46 7.03
CA ASP A 127 -6.09 -19.34 5.90
C ASP A 127 -5.00 -18.72 5.00
N PRO A 128 -3.79 -19.30 4.96
CA PRO A 128 -2.73 -18.75 4.09
C PRO A 128 -3.11 -18.68 2.62
N GLU A 129 -3.97 -19.58 2.14
CA GLU A 129 -4.41 -19.59 0.75
C GLU A 129 -5.30 -18.40 0.39
N ALA A 130 -5.97 -17.81 1.38
CA ALA A 130 -6.80 -16.62 1.15
C ALA A 130 -5.97 -15.41 0.70
N PHE A 131 -4.67 -15.39 1.00
CA PHE A 131 -3.76 -14.32 0.63
C PHE A 131 -3.08 -14.55 -0.73
N ALA A 132 -3.12 -15.76 -1.27
CA ALA A 132 -2.28 -16.16 -2.41
C ALA A 132 -2.48 -15.27 -3.64
N GLU A 133 -3.72 -14.98 -3.99
CA GLU A 133 -4.04 -14.16 -5.16
C GLU A 133 -3.53 -12.73 -5.02
N GLU A 134 -3.79 -12.12 -3.87
CA GLU A 134 -3.34 -10.74 -3.61
C GLU A 134 -1.82 -10.65 -3.52
N PHE A 135 -1.19 -11.64 -2.89
CA PHE A 135 0.28 -11.70 -2.81
C PHE A 135 0.91 -11.81 -4.19
N ALA A 136 0.36 -12.67 -5.06
CA ALA A 136 0.85 -12.81 -6.44
C ALA A 136 0.68 -11.50 -7.22
N TRP A 137 -0.44 -10.83 -7.06
CA TRP A 137 -0.68 -9.54 -7.68
C TRP A 137 0.35 -8.50 -7.24
N GLN A 138 0.66 -8.45 -5.94
CA GLN A 138 1.65 -7.49 -5.40
C GLN A 138 3.05 -7.72 -5.98
N VAL A 139 3.47 -8.97 -6.12
CA VAL A 139 4.75 -9.30 -6.73
C VAL A 139 4.77 -8.81 -8.20
N SER A 140 3.73 -9.11 -8.95
CA SER A 140 3.60 -8.66 -10.35
C SER A 140 3.60 -7.14 -10.47
N ALA A 141 2.95 -6.45 -9.54
CA ALA A 141 2.90 -4.99 -9.53
C ALA A 141 4.29 -4.37 -9.30
N LEU A 142 5.05 -4.91 -8.35
CA LEU A 142 6.41 -4.41 -8.11
C LEU A 142 7.32 -4.71 -9.31
N GLU A 143 7.23 -5.92 -9.89
CA GLU A 143 7.98 -6.27 -11.10
C GLU A 143 7.68 -5.29 -12.24
N ALA A 144 6.41 -4.93 -12.43
CA ALA A 144 6.01 -3.98 -13.46
C ALA A 144 6.63 -2.60 -13.26
N LEU A 145 6.63 -2.10 -12.01
CA LEU A 145 7.25 -0.81 -11.70
C LEU A 145 8.76 -0.83 -11.89
N LEU A 146 9.41 -1.94 -11.54
CA LEU A 146 10.84 -2.10 -11.77
C LEU A 146 11.17 -2.10 -13.26
N ARG A 147 10.34 -2.70 -14.10
CA ARG A 147 10.52 -2.68 -15.56
C ARG A 147 10.36 -1.26 -16.13
N GLU A 148 9.46 -0.46 -15.58
CA GLU A 148 9.28 0.93 -16.00
C GLU A 148 10.51 1.78 -15.71
N GLU A 149 11.17 1.56 -14.57
CA GLU A 149 12.40 2.29 -14.21
C GLU A 149 13.59 1.91 -15.07
N HIS A 150 13.65 0.64 -15.46
CA HIS A 150 14.73 0.09 -16.28
C HIS A 150 14.13 -0.56 -17.52
N PRO A 151 13.54 0.24 -18.43
CA PRO A 151 12.97 -0.33 -19.63
C PRO A 151 14.08 -1.02 -20.44
N LEU A 152 13.73 -2.15 -21.07
CA LEU A 152 14.65 -2.82 -21.99
C LEU A 152 15.04 -1.81 -23.08
N PRO A 153 16.32 -1.80 -23.49
CA PRO A 153 16.72 -0.90 -24.58
C PRO A 153 15.88 -1.18 -25.82
N ALA A 154 15.44 -0.11 -26.47
CA ALA A 154 14.67 -0.23 -27.70
C ALA A 154 15.48 -1.11 -28.68
N ARG A 155 14.81 -2.13 -29.27
CA ARG A 155 15.46 -2.95 -30.29
C ARG A 155 15.84 -2.05 -31.43
N ALA A 156 17.15 -1.99 -31.72
CA ALA A 156 17.65 -1.29 -32.89
C ALA A 156 17.12 -2.01 -34.15
N GLY A 157 16.47 -1.32 -34.99
CA GLY A 157 16.04 -1.86 -36.28
C GLY A 157 14.63 -1.77 -36.56
#